data_df8a362f9b5034a097cf9cc43dfb1322
#
_entry.id   df8a362f9b5034a097cf9cc43dfb1322
#
_cell.length_a   1.000
_cell.length_b   1.000
_cell.length_c   1.000
_cell.angle_alpha   90.00
_cell.angle_beta   90.00
_cell.angle_gamma   90.00
#
_symmetry.space_group_name_H-M   'P 1'
#
loop_
_entity.id
_entity.type
_entity.pdbx_description
1 polymer ?
#
loop_
_entity_poly.entity_id
_entity_poly.type
_entity_poly.pdbx_seq_one_letter_code
_entity_poly.pdbx_strand_id
1 'polypeptide(L)' 'MSSSKTIGIIGGGQLGQMMAISAIYMGHKVIALDPAADCPASRVAEIIVTPYNDVD' A
#
# COMPACT_ATOMS: atom_id res chain seq x y z
N MET A 1 -16.02 -16.55 8.13
CA MET A 1 -14.96 -15.87 7.94
C MET A 1 -14.74 -15.42 6.55
N SER A 2 -14.58 -14.28 6.35
CA SER A 2 -14.38 -13.79 5.03
C SER A 2 -12.99 -14.10 4.56
N SER A 3 -12.81 -14.18 3.29
CA SER A 3 -11.50 -14.35 2.70
C SER A 3 -10.75 -13.04 2.75
N SER A 4 -9.46 -13.11 2.98
CA SER A 4 -8.62 -11.95 2.88
C SER A 4 -8.29 -11.66 1.42
N LYS A 5 -8.03 -10.42 1.11
CA LYS A 5 -7.68 -9.99 -0.24
C LYS A 5 -6.38 -9.23 -0.21
N THR A 6 -5.74 -9.14 -1.36
CA THR A 6 -4.58 -8.29 -1.54
C THR A 6 -5.03 -7.00 -2.20
N ILE A 7 -4.79 -5.89 -1.55
CA ILE A 7 -5.23 -4.58 -2.01
C ILE A 7 -4.00 -3.80 -2.47
N GLY A 8 -4.06 -3.29 -3.69
CA GLY A 8 -3.00 -2.45 -4.24
C GLY A 8 -3.32 -0.99 -4.06
N ILE A 9 -2.32 -0.21 -3.65
CA ILE A 9 -2.45 1.22 -3.48
C ILE A 9 -1.38 1.89 -4.33
N ILE A 10 -1.77 2.86 -5.14
CA ILE A 10 -0.81 3.65 -5.89
C ILE A 10 -0.53 4.91 -5.10
N GLY A 11 0.72 5.05 -4.65
CA GLY A 11 1.10 6.15 -3.79
C GLY A 11 1.11 5.76 -2.32
N GLY A 12 2.28 5.77 -1.71
CA GLY A 12 2.46 5.37 -0.31
C GLY A 12 2.59 6.52 0.65
N GLY A 13 2.01 7.69 0.33
CA GLY A 13 2.05 8.84 1.21
C GLY A 13 1.14 8.66 2.42
N GLN A 14 0.85 9.76 3.11
CA GLN A 14 0.07 9.68 4.35
C GLN A 14 -1.31 9.11 4.13
N LEU A 15 -1.97 9.51 3.05
CA LEU A 15 -3.28 8.96 2.75
C LEU A 15 -3.20 7.49 2.44
N GLY A 16 -2.17 7.09 1.70
CA GLY A 16 -1.95 5.67 1.43
C GLY A 16 -1.72 4.87 2.69
N GLN A 17 -0.97 5.44 3.64
CA GLN A 17 -0.75 4.78 4.92
C GLN A 17 -2.05 4.61 5.68
N MET A 18 -2.91 5.62 5.70
CA MET A 18 -4.19 5.53 6.39
C MET A 18 -5.09 4.46 5.76
N MET A 19 -5.11 4.40 4.43
CA MET A 19 -5.90 3.40 3.73
C MET A 19 -5.36 1.99 4.00
N ALA A 20 -4.03 1.85 4.04
CA ALA A 20 -3.40 0.57 4.34
C ALA A 20 -3.76 0.09 5.74
N ILE A 21 -3.73 0.97 6.72
CA ILE A 21 -4.08 0.62 8.09
C ILE A 21 -5.52 0.12 8.15
N SER A 22 -6.44 0.82 7.48
CA SER A 22 -7.84 0.40 7.47
C SER A 22 -8.01 -0.98 6.84
N ALA A 23 -7.32 -1.21 5.73
CA ALA A 23 -7.43 -2.50 5.05
C ALA A 23 -6.85 -3.62 5.90
N ILE A 24 -5.75 -3.37 6.59
CA ILE A 24 -5.12 -4.37 7.46
C ILE A 24 -6.05 -4.71 8.63
N TYR A 25 -6.71 -3.72 9.20
CA TYR A 25 -7.69 -3.98 10.26
C TYR A 25 -8.82 -4.87 9.78
N MET A 26 -9.13 -4.82 8.49
CA MET A 26 -10.16 -5.68 7.91
C MET A 26 -9.63 -7.05 7.51
N GLY A 27 -8.36 -7.32 7.77
CA GLY A 27 -7.77 -8.63 7.50
C GLY A 27 -7.21 -8.79 6.10
N HIS A 28 -6.96 -7.69 5.39
CA HIS A 28 -6.42 -7.76 4.04
C HIS A 28 -4.92 -7.51 4.02
N LYS A 29 -4.27 -8.02 2.99
CA LYS A 29 -2.87 -7.71 2.72
C LYS A 29 -2.81 -6.47 1.83
N VAL A 30 -1.85 -5.60 2.07
CA VAL A 30 -1.72 -4.35 1.31
C VAL A 30 -0.34 -4.28 0.68
N ILE A 31 -0.33 -3.92 -0.60
CA ILE A 31 0.89 -3.64 -1.34
C ILE A 31 0.76 -2.24 -1.93
N ALA A 32 1.73 -1.39 -1.68
CA ALA A 32 1.71 -0.03 -2.20
C ALA A 32 2.82 0.17 -3.23
N LEU A 33 2.53 0.94 -4.25
CA LEU A 33 3.49 1.33 -5.27
C LEU A 33 3.90 2.78 -5.00
N ASP A 34 5.21 3.02 -4.90
CA ASP A 34 5.70 4.36 -4.64
C ASP A 34 7.13 4.48 -5.12
N PRO A 35 7.55 5.64 -5.64
CA PRO A 35 8.95 5.82 -6.04
C PRO A 35 9.92 5.84 -4.87
N ALA A 36 9.44 6.03 -3.65
CA ALA A 36 10.29 6.08 -2.47
C ALA A 36 10.05 4.86 -1.57
N ALA A 37 11.11 4.11 -1.29
CA ALA A 37 11.00 2.92 -0.45
C ALA A 37 10.64 3.27 1.01
N ASP A 38 10.96 4.48 1.44
CA ASP A 38 10.73 4.92 2.81
C ASP A 38 9.49 5.79 2.95
N CYS A 39 8.54 5.67 2.02
CA CYS A 39 7.29 6.42 2.10
C CYS A 39 6.50 6.02 3.35
N PRO A 40 5.55 6.87 3.80
CA PRO A 40 4.81 6.59 5.03
C PRO A 40 4.15 5.21 5.07
N ALA A 41 3.61 4.73 3.96
CA ALA A 41 2.94 3.44 3.93
C ALA A 41 3.91 2.28 4.17
N SER A 42 5.23 2.50 4.01
CA SER A 42 6.22 1.44 4.21
C SER A 42 6.22 0.91 5.65
N ARG A 43 5.64 1.65 6.56
CA ARG A 43 5.58 1.21 7.96
C ARG A 43 4.57 0.11 8.19
N VAL A 44 3.59 -0.02 7.31
CA VAL A 44 2.49 -0.96 7.52
C VAL A 44 2.22 -1.86 6.33
N ALA A 45 2.81 -1.59 5.17
CA ALA A 45 2.51 -2.33 3.95
C ALA A 45 3.79 -2.67 3.21
N GLU A 46 3.72 -3.67 2.37
CA GLU A 46 4.80 -4.00 1.44
C GLU A 46 4.86 -2.92 0.37
N ILE A 47 6.07 -2.47 0.05
CA ILE A 47 6.24 -1.41 -0.94
C ILE A 47 6.94 -1.96 -2.17
N ILE A 48 6.35 -1.71 -3.33
CA ILE A 48 7.01 -1.93 -4.60
C ILE A 48 7.51 -0.57 -5.09
N VAL A 49 8.82 -0.43 -5.15
CA VAL A 49 9.44 0.85 -5.51
C VAL A 49 9.44 0.97 -7.02
N THR A 50 8.68 1.92 -7.53
CA THR A 50 8.59 2.14 -8.96
C THR A 50 8.17 3.58 -9.23
N PRO A 51 8.73 4.23 -10.27
CA PRO A 51 8.26 5.56 -10.62
C PRO A 51 6.84 5.51 -11.15
N TYR A 52 6.08 6.56 -10.90
CA TYR A 52 4.68 6.58 -11.33
C TYR A 52 4.52 6.52 -12.84
N ASN A 53 5.49 7.05 -13.57
CA ASN A 53 5.39 7.08 -15.03
C ASN A 53 5.57 5.69 -15.65
N ASP A 54 5.91 4.68 -14.86
CA ASP A 54 6.00 3.31 -15.35
C ASP A 54 4.68 2.56 -15.20
N VAL A 55 3.67 3.21 -14.70
CA VAL A 55 2.38 2.58 -14.39
C VAL A 55 1.36 2.97 -15.47
N ASP A 56 1.61 2.68 -16.69
CA ASP A 56 0.70 3.05 -17.77
C ASP A 56 -0.24 1.91 -18.13
#